data_e6e2afa4842e4dba10159eb701708bed
#
_entry.id   e6e2afa4842e4dba10159eb701708bed
#
_cell.length_a   1.000
_cell.length_b   1.000
_cell.length_c   1.000
_cell.angle_alpha   90.00
_cell.angle_beta   90.00
_cell.angle_gamma   90.00
#
_symmetry.space_group_name_H-M   'P 1'
#
loop_
_entity.id
_entity.type
_entity.pdbx_description
1 polymer ?
#
loop_
_entity_poly.entity_id
_entity_poly.type
_entity_poly.pdbx_seq_one_letter_code
_entity_poly.pdbx_strand_id
1 'polypeptide(L)'
;MFYLRTRRFRRRNIRAFEKLTGVDVIIDESPNTIALSSFDPLRREIAAVALNKLIGDGRIHPSSIEEAIRKAKNEISIEIKKNGEILAEEAGWPGIDIGLIKLLGKMKYRTSYGQSLMSHTIEVIRIGEVLATELKADAN
;
A
#
# COMPACT_ATOMS: atom_id res chain seq x y z
N MET A 1 -8.33 -3.11 -9.88
CA MET A 1 -8.50 -3.84 -11.15
C MET A 1 -7.79 -3.03 -12.24
N PHE A 2 -6.70 -3.56 -12.78
CA PHE A 2 -5.87 -2.79 -13.72
C PHE A 2 -6.10 -3.30 -15.14
N TYR A 3 -6.47 -2.41 -16.07
CA TYR A 3 -6.66 -2.74 -17.49
C TYR A 3 -5.31 -2.71 -18.21
N LEU A 4 -4.86 -3.83 -18.75
CA LEU A 4 -3.54 -3.94 -19.37
C LEU A 4 -3.54 -4.71 -20.68
N ARG A 5 -2.78 -4.20 -21.66
CA ARG A 5 -2.44 -4.95 -22.85
C ARG A 5 -1.51 -6.13 -22.49
N THR A 6 -2.10 -7.28 -22.16
CA THR A 6 -1.46 -8.51 -21.67
C THR A 6 -0.47 -9.14 -22.66
N ARG A 7 -0.48 -8.76 -23.93
CA ARG A 7 0.42 -9.32 -24.98
C ARG A 7 1.92 -9.13 -24.70
N ARG A 8 2.33 -8.25 -23.76
CA ARG A 8 3.75 -8.00 -23.43
C ARG A 8 4.28 -8.81 -22.25
N PHE A 9 3.41 -9.40 -21.42
CA PHE A 9 3.82 -10.23 -20.29
C PHE A 9 4.01 -11.68 -20.72
N ARG A 10 5.26 -12.06 -21.05
CA ARG A 10 5.59 -13.47 -21.29
C ARG A 10 5.54 -14.23 -19.95
N ARG A 11 5.11 -15.51 -19.97
CA ARG A 11 5.03 -16.38 -18.78
C ARG A 11 6.32 -16.36 -17.92
N ARG A 12 7.49 -16.27 -18.55
CA ARG A 12 8.77 -16.17 -17.84
C ARG A 12 8.90 -14.90 -17.00
N ASN A 13 8.42 -13.77 -17.50
CA ASN A 13 8.46 -12.49 -16.80
C ASN A 13 7.44 -12.45 -15.65
N ILE A 14 6.28 -13.08 -15.81
CA ILE A 14 5.28 -13.25 -14.77
C ILE A 14 5.88 -14.03 -13.59
N ARG A 15 6.47 -15.20 -13.85
CA ARG A 15 7.13 -16.01 -12.79
C ARG A 15 8.27 -15.26 -12.09
N ALA A 16 9.05 -14.47 -12.83
CA ALA A 16 10.09 -13.63 -12.22
C ALA A 16 9.50 -12.56 -11.30
N PHE A 17 8.42 -11.90 -11.73
CA PHE A 17 7.71 -10.90 -10.95
C PHE A 17 7.09 -11.51 -9.68
N GLU A 18 6.39 -12.64 -9.79
CA GLU A 18 5.82 -13.38 -8.66
C GLU A 18 6.89 -13.78 -7.64
N LYS A 19 8.01 -14.34 -8.11
CA LYS A 19 9.13 -14.74 -7.25
C LYS A 19 9.74 -13.56 -6.48
N LEU A 20 9.85 -12.40 -7.11
CA LEU A 20 10.47 -11.21 -6.52
C LEU A 20 9.53 -10.44 -5.59
N THR A 21 8.24 -10.46 -5.86
CA THR A 21 7.22 -9.74 -5.06
C THR A 21 6.58 -10.60 -3.99
N GLY A 22 6.51 -11.92 -4.19
CA GLY A 22 5.71 -12.84 -3.37
C GLY A 22 4.21 -12.62 -3.54
N VAL A 23 3.79 -12.15 -4.72
CA VAL A 23 2.40 -11.86 -5.07
C VAL A 23 2.04 -12.65 -6.31
N ASP A 24 0.92 -13.36 -6.30
CA ASP A 24 0.44 -14.11 -7.44
C ASP A 24 -0.19 -13.19 -8.47
N VAL A 25 0.11 -13.45 -9.75
CA VAL A 25 -0.41 -12.72 -10.89
C VAL A 25 -1.46 -13.56 -11.59
N ILE A 26 -2.72 -13.18 -11.45
CA ILE A 26 -3.84 -13.86 -12.07
C ILE A 26 -4.21 -13.11 -13.35
N ILE A 27 -4.11 -13.82 -14.48
CA ILE A 27 -4.53 -13.31 -15.78
C ILE A 27 -5.90 -13.88 -16.06
N ASP A 28 -6.91 -13.03 -16.07
CA ASP A 28 -8.27 -13.40 -16.40
C ASP A 28 -8.44 -13.56 -17.92
N GLU A 29 -9.40 -14.37 -18.34
CA GLU A 29 -9.79 -14.54 -19.75
C GLU A 29 -10.40 -13.26 -20.34
N SER A 30 -10.85 -12.36 -19.48
CA SER A 30 -11.25 -11.01 -19.88
C SER A 30 -10.10 -10.25 -20.52
N PRO A 31 -10.26 -9.72 -21.73
CA PRO A 31 -9.15 -9.10 -22.45
C PRO A 31 -8.56 -7.93 -21.63
N ASN A 32 -7.27 -8.03 -21.33
CA ASN A 32 -6.44 -6.98 -20.72
C ASN A 32 -6.59 -6.75 -19.21
N THR A 33 -7.07 -7.73 -18.43
CA THR A 33 -7.17 -7.60 -16.98
C THR A 33 -6.12 -8.46 -16.28
N ILE A 34 -5.37 -7.86 -15.35
CA ILE A 34 -4.47 -8.58 -14.44
C ILE A 34 -4.93 -8.32 -13.01
N ALA A 35 -5.13 -9.39 -12.24
CA ALA A 35 -5.39 -9.31 -10.82
C ALA A 35 -4.14 -9.73 -10.04
N LEU A 36 -3.88 -9.06 -8.93
CA LEU A 36 -2.79 -9.37 -8.00
C LEU A 36 -3.39 -9.95 -6.73
N SER A 37 -2.90 -11.11 -6.30
CA SER A 37 -3.34 -11.81 -5.09
C SER A 37 -2.20 -11.98 -4.10
N SER A 38 -2.42 -11.59 -2.86
CA SER A 38 -1.50 -11.82 -1.74
C SER A 38 -2.24 -11.65 -0.41
N PHE A 39 -1.86 -12.44 0.59
CA PHE A 39 -2.32 -12.27 1.97
C PHE A 39 -1.78 -10.99 2.61
N ASP A 40 -0.61 -10.52 2.18
CA ASP A 40 0.01 -9.29 2.67
C ASP A 40 -0.43 -8.10 1.79
N PRO A 41 -1.29 -7.20 2.30
CA PRO A 41 -1.78 -6.07 1.53
C PRO A 41 -0.66 -5.10 1.14
N LEU A 42 0.41 -4.99 1.94
CA LEU A 42 1.55 -4.13 1.63
C LEU A 42 2.35 -4.68 0.44
N ARG A 43 2.58 -6.00 0.39
CA ARG A 43 3.24 -6.64 -0.76
C ARG A 43 2.41 -6.48 -2.02
N ARG A 44 1.08 -6.62 -1.91
CA ARG A 44 0.17 -6.42 -3.04
C ARG A 44 0.24 -5.00 -3.58
N GLU A 45 0.31 -4.00 -2.71
CA GLU A 45 0.45 -2.59 -3.11
C GLU A 45 1.80 -2.32 -3.79
N ILE A 46 2.90 -2.82 -3.23
CA ILE A 46 4.23 -2.72 -3.86
C ILE A 46 4.22 -3.36 -5.25
N ALA A 47 3.60 -4.53 -5.39
CA ALA A 47 3.48 -5.21 -6.67
C ALA A 47 2.62 -4.39 -7.66
N ALA A 48 1.52 -3.78 -7.22
CA ALA A 48 0.67 -2.94 -8.05
C ALA A 48 1.43 -1.70 -8.57
N VAL A 49 2.16 -1.01 -7.71
CA VAL A 49 2.98 0.15 -8.10
C VAL A 49 4.10 -0.26 -9.06
N ALA A 50 4.80 -1.38 -8.79
CA ALA A 50 5.84 -1.88 -9.67
C ALA A 50 5.29 -2.29 -11.04
N LEU A 51 4.14 -2.96 -11.07
CA LEU A 51 3.48 -3.38 -12.30
C LEU A 51 3.08 -2.17 -13.15
N ASN A 52 2.49 -1.14 -12.56
CA ASN A 52 2.13 0.10 -13.25
C ASN A 52 3.35 0.78 -13.90
N LYS A 53 4.49 0.80 -13.20
CA LYS A 53 5.74 1.35 -13.75
C LYS A 53 6.22 0.55 -14.97
N LEU A 54 6.22 -0.80 -14.86
CA LEU A 54 6.61 -1.68 -15.97
C LEU A 54 5.73 -1.52 -17.20
N ILE A 55 4.46 -1.23 -16.98
CA ILE A 55 3.50 -1.01 -18.06
C ILE A 55 3.75 0.33 -18.74
N GLY A 56 3.96 1.38 -17.95
CA GLY A 56 4.27 2.72 -18.45
C GLY A 56 5.56 2.73 -19.27
N ASP A 57 6.60 2.04 -18.80
CA ASP A 57 7.90 1.96 -19.48
C ASP A 57 7.87 1.06 -20.74
N GLY A 58 6.93 0.12 -20.81
CA GLY A 58 6.77 -0.81 -21.92
C GLY A 58 7.92 -1.82 -22.11
N ARG A 59 8.94 -1.79 -21.26
CA ARG A 59 10.11 -2.67 -21.27
C ARG A 59 10.01 -3.69 -20.14
N ILE A 60 9.76 -4.96 -20.48
CA ILE A 60 9.58 -6.01 -19.48
C ILE A 60 10.71 -7.03 -19.64
N HIS A 61 11.83 -6.73 -18.99
CA HIS A 61 12.99 -7.60 -18.84
C HIS A 61 13.21 -7.91 -17.35
N PRO A 62 13.91 -8.99 -16.97
CA PRO A 62 14.19 -9.30 -15.58
C PRO A 62 14.82 -8.14 -14.80
N SER A 63 15.79 -7.45 -15.40
CA SER A 63 16.45 -6.28 -14.77
C SER A 63 15.50 -5.09 -14.56
N SER A 64 14.60 -4.81 -15.51
CA SER A 64 13.60 -3.75 -15.33
C SER A 64 12.53 -4.12 -14.30
N ILE A 65 12.21 -5.42 -14.14
CA ILE A 65 11.32 -5.92 -13.08
C ILE A 65 11.94 -5.64 -11.71
N GLU A 66 13.21 -6.02 -11.51
CA GLU A 66 13.92 -5.77 -10.24
C GLU A 66 14.00 -4.28 -9.92
N GLU A 67 14.32 -3.44 -10.90
CA GLU A 67 14.38 -1.99 -10.74
C GLU A 67 13.01 -1.39 -10.40
N ALA A 68 11.95 -1.79 -11.08
CA ALA A 68 10.59 -1.32 -10.81
C ALA A 68 10.14 -1.70 -9.40
N ILE A 69 10.43 -2.92 -8.94
CA ILE A 69 10.12 -3.36 -7.58
C ILE A 69 10.92 -2.56 -6.55
N ARG A 70 12.20 -2.31 -6.78
CA ARG A 70 13.04 -1.50 -5.91
C ARG A 70 12.51 -0.07 -5.78
N LYS A 71 12.17 0.56 -6.91
CA LYS A 71 11.55 1.90 -6.92
C LYS A 71 10.22 1.91 -6.18
N ALA A 72 9.35 0.92 -6.42
CA ALA A 72 8.07 0.79 -5.74
C ALA A 72 8.23 0.64 -4.22
N LYS A 73 9.17 -0.20 -3.75
CA LYS A 73 9.47 -0.36 -2.33
C LYS A 73 9.90 0.97 -1.68
N ASN A 74 10.76 1.74 -2.36
CA ASN A 74 11.20 3.03 -1.85
C ASN A 74 10.06 4.04 -1.76
N GLU A 75 9.21 4.15 -2.78
CA GLU A 75 8.06 5.04 -2.79
C GLU A 75 7.07 4.69 -1.68
N ILE A 76 6.72 3.42 -1.55
CA ILE A 76 5.83 2.95 -0.49
C ILE A 76 6.45 3.17 0.91
N SER A 77 7.77 3.01 1.07
CA SER A 77 8.45 3.30 2.34
C SER A 77 8.36 4.78 2.73
N ILE A 78 8.51 5.68 1.77
CA ILE A 78 8.34 7.13 1.99
C ILE A 78 6.88 7.45 2.35
N GLU A 79 5.94 6.84 1.63
CA GLU A 79 4.51 7.02 1.87
C GLU A 79 4.08 6.50 3.26
N ILE A 80 4.60 5.34 3.68
CA ILE A 80 4.38 4.79 5.02
C ILE A 80 4.83 5.80 6.10
N LYS A 81 6.03 6.37 5.95
CA LYS A 81 6.53 7.34 6.91
C LYS A 81 5.60 8.56 6.97
N LYS A 82 5.25 9.13 5.81
CA LYS A 82 4.34 10.29 5.72
C LYS A 82 2.98 10.03 6.35
N ASN A 83 2.38 8.88 6.06
CA ASN A 83 1.07 8.51 6.62
C ASN A 83 1.14 8.30 8.14
N GLY A 84 2.25 7.75 8.64
CA GLY A 84 2.49 7.59 10.08
C GLY A 84 2.65 8.93 10.79
N GLU A 85 3.35 9.88 10.17
CA GLU A 85 3.49 11.24 10.69
C GLU A 85 2.12 11.96 10.76
N ILE A 86 1.30 11.84 9.71
CA ILE A 86 -0.07 12.39 9.70
C ILE A 86 -0.90 11.80 10.84
N LEU A 87 -0.87 10.47 11.02
CA LEU A 87 -1.67 9.83 12.07
C LEU A 87 -1.18 10.20 13.47
N ALA A 88 0.13 10.35 13.66
CA ALA A 88 0.71 10.79 14.93
C ALA A 88 0.31 12.25 15.25
N GLU A 89 0.27 13.13 14.24
CA GLU A 89 -0.18 14.51 14.38
C GLU A 89 -1.67 14.58 14.75
N GLU A 90 -2.53 13.83 14.05
CA GLU A 90 -3.97 13.74 14.34
C GLU A 90 -4.24 13.18 15.75
N ALA A 91 -3.37 12.29 16.25
CA ALA A 91 -3.47 11.73 17.59
C ALA A 91 -2.84 12.62 18.69
N GLY A 92 -2.29 13.78 18.34
CA GLY A 92 -1.64 14.66 19.31
C GLY A 92 -0.37 14.07 19.94
N TRP A 93 0.35 13.15 19.26
CA TRP A 93 1.56 12.48 19.76
C TRP A 93 2.85 13.03 19.11
N PRO A 94 3.35 14.18 19.55
CA PRO A 94 4.59 14.72 19.02
C PRO A 94 5.80 13.90 19.51
N GLY A 95 6.76 13.68 18.61
CA GLY A 95 8.07 13.10 18.98
C GLY A 95 8.09 11.59 19.22
N ILE A 96 7.12 10.84 18.69
CA ILE A 96 7.14 9.37 18.79
C ILE A 96 8.27 8.75 17.96
N ASP A 97 8.71 7.56 18.37
CA ASP A 97 9.77 6.82 17.70
C ASP A 97 9.45 6.51 16.24
N ILE A 98 10.46 6.54 15.36
CA ILE A 98 10.32 6.30 13.93
C ILE A 98 9.78 4.88 13.62
N GLY A 99 10.04 3.91 14.48
CA GLY A 99 9.50 2.56 14.35
C GLY A 99 7.98 2.54 14.52
N LEU A 100 7.46 3.29 15.49
CA LEU A 100 6.02 3.47 15.70
C LEU A 100 5.39 4.26 14.55
N ILE A 101 6.02 5.32 14.06
CA ILE A 101 5.56 6.06 12.87
C ILE A 101 5.39 5.11 11.69
N LYS A 102 6.35 4.22 11.44
CA LYS A 102 6.25 3.23 10.35
C LYS A 102 5.13 2.22 10.58
N LEU A 103 4.88 1.81 11.82
CA LEU A 103 3.76 0.91 12.14
C LEU A 103 2.41 1.58 11.89
N LEU A 104 2.25 2.81 12.35
CA LEU A 104 1.05 3.63 12.11
C LEU A 104 0.82 3.84 10.62
N GLY A 105 1.85 4.19 9.86
CA GLY A 105 1.73 4.42 8.42
C GLY A 105 1.32 3.18 7.61
N LYS A 106 1.64 1.97 8.09
CA LYS A 106 1.18 0.72 7.48
C LYS A 106 -0.32 0.49 7.63
N MET A 107 -0.99 1.18 8.56
CA MET A 107 -2.44 1.09 8.78
C MET A 107 -3.23 1.52 7.53
N LYS A 108 -2.68 2.38 6.68
CA LYS A 108 -3.29 2.77 5.40
C LYS A 108 -3.57 1.56 4.48
N TYR A 109 -2.70 0.57 4.49
CA TYR A 109 -2.78 -0.61 3.60
C TYR A 109 -3.62 -1.74 4.19
N ARG A 110 -4.06 -1.62 5.44
CA ARG A 110 -4.97 -2.56 6.09
C ARG A 110 -6.41 -2.07 5.97
N THR A 111 -7.32 -2.99 5.69
CA THR A 111 -8.74 -2.70 5.62
C THR A 111 -9.50 -3.41 6.74
N SER A 112 -10.51 -2.73 7.28
CA SER A 112 -11.48 -3.29 8.20
C SER A 112 -12.86 -2.84 7.74
N TYR A 113 -13.77 -3.80 7.51
CA TYR A 113 -15.13 -3.53 7.03
C TYR A 113 -15.20 -2.62 5.79
N GLY A 114 -14.26 -2.79 4.84
CA GLY A 114 -14.22 -2.02 3.59
C GLY A 114 -13.61 -0.62 3.66
N GLN A 115 -13.20 -0.17 4.85
CA GLN A 115 -12.54 1.10 5.10
C GLN A 115 -11.05 0.88 5.42
N SER A 116 -10.16 1.82 5.06
CA SER A 116 -8.77 1.73 5.52
C SER A 116 -8.70 1.90 7.04
N LEU A 117 -7.86 1.10 7.69
CA LEU A 117 -7.71 1.17 9.15
C LEU A 117 -7.24 2.55 9.61
N MET A 118 -6.41 3.22 8.80
CA MET A 118 -5.97 4.59 9.07
C MET A 118 -7.14 5.58 9.09
N SER A 119 -8.03 5.54 8.09
CA SER A 119 -9.19 6.43 8.04
C SER A 119 -10.13 6.18 9.21
N HIS A 120 -10.39 4.92 9.53
CA HIS A 120 -11.19 4.54 10.68
C HIS A 120 -10.59 5.05 12.00
N THR A 121 -9.27 4.92 12.18
CA THR A 121 -8.59 5.41 13.39
C THR A 121 -8.70 6.92 13.53
N ILE A 122 -8.53 7.69 12.46
CA ILE A 122 -8.69 9.14 12.47
C ILE A 122 -10.13 9.53 12.87
N GLU A 123 -11.13 8.85 12.34
CA GLU A 123 -12.54 9.07 12.71
C GLU A 123 -12.77 8.79 14.20
N VAL A 124 -12.22 7.70 14.72
CA VAL A 124 -12.34 7.34 16.15
C VAL A 124 -11.68 8.41 17.04
N ILE A 125 -10.50 8.90 16.68
CA ILE A 125 -9.80 9.97 17.42
C ILE A 125 -10.70 11.23 17.47
N ARG A 126 -11.18 11.69 16.33
CA ARG A 126 -12.00 12.90 16.23
C ARG A 126 -13.32 12.80 17.01
N ILE A 127 -13.99 11.66 16.93
CA ILE A 127 -15.22 11.41 17.71
C ILE A 127 -14.88 11.38 19.20
N GLY A 128 -13.78 10.73 19.59
CA GLY A 128 -13.32 10.67 20.99
C GLY A 128 -13.03 12.06 21.55
N GLU A 129 -12.35 12.93 20.82
CA GLU A 129 -12.08 14.31 21.21
C GLU A 129 -13.37 15.13 21.43
N VAL A 130 -14.34 15.00 20.53
CA VAL A 130 -15.64 15.66 20.67
C VAL A 130 -16.36 15.19 21.93
N LEU A 131 -16.42 13.88 22.14
CA LEU A 131 -17.08 13.30 23.32
C LEU A 131 -16.38 13.71 24.63
N ALA A 132 -15.05 13.69 24.67
CA ALA A 132 -14.28 14.14 25.85
C ALA A 132 -14.56 15.61 26.15
N THR A 133 -14.61 16.47 25.14
CA THR A 133 -14.91 17.88 25.27
C THR A 133 -16.32 18.10 25.85
N GLU A 134 -17.35 17.42 25.34
CA GLU A 134 -18.72 17.51 25.80
C GLU A 134 -18.87 17.01 27.24
N LEU A 135 -18.14 15.96 27.61
CA LEU A 135 -18.15 15.39 28.96
C LEU A 135 -17.23 16.15 29.95
N LYS A 136 -16.50 17.17 29.47
CA LYS A 136 -15.46 17.90 30.24
C LYS A 136 -14.39 16.95 30.80
N ALA A 137 -14.08 15.89 30.07
CA ALA A 137 -13.02 14.94 30.35
C ALA A 137 -11.72 15.36 29.66
N ASP A 138 -10.60 14.81 30.16
CA ASP A 138 -9.31 14.98 29.50
C ASP A 138 -9.30 14.13 28.18
N ALA A 139 -9.00 14.77 27.08
CA ALA A 139 -8.93 14.13 25.76
C ALA A 139 -7.52 13.55 25.45
N ASN A 140 -6.50 13.81 26.31
CA ASN A 140 -5.12 13.35 26.15
C ASN A 140 -4.85 12.03 26.87
#